data_4d9081988f5c64842717a2f98a0b58a9
#
_entry.id   4d9081988f5c64842717a2f98a0b58a9
#
_cell.length_a   1.000
_cell.length_b   1.000
_cell.length_c   1.000
_cell.angle_alpha   90.00
_cell.angle_beta   90.00
_cell.angle_gamma   90.00
#
_symmetry.space_group_name_H-M   'P 1'
#
loop_
_entity.id
_entity.type
_entity.pdbx_description
1 polymer ?
#
loop_
_entity_poly.entity_id
_entity_poly.type
_entity_poly.pdbx_seq_one_letter_code
_entity_poly.pdbx_strand_id
1 'polypeptide(L)'
;VAGGAVLIDDQIEKQIAYFVKEKKLSYLKLRVSPVVAAFVKKGFPSLRTRWMFKYRCRIRVASDNTTGIIETRFFNREDEELI
;
A
#
# COMPACT_ATOMS: atom_id res chain seq x y z
N VAL A 1 15.71 1.48 13.73
CA VAL A 1 16.45 2.25 12.76
C VAL A 1 15.50 2.75 11.67
N ALA A 2 15.64 4.03 11.34
CA ALA A 2 14.78 4.66 10.35
C ALA A 2 14.83 3.97 8.99
N GLY A 3 15.93 3.33 8.66
CA GLY A 3 16.12 2.69 7.38
C GLY A 3 15.11 1.59 7.09
N GLY A 4 14.69 0.85 8.13
CA GLY A 4 13.72 -0.21 7.93
C GLY A 4 12.36 0.31 7.49
N ALA A 5 11.89 1.37 8.12
CA ALA A 5 10.60 1.97 7.76
C ALA A 5 10.66 2.59 6.36
N VAL A 6 11.77 3.20 6.02
CA VAL A 6 11.94 3.80 4.70
C VAL A 6 11.91 2.72 3.62
N LEU A 7 12.52 1.56 3.87
CA LEU A 7 12.51 0.47 2.90
C LEU A 7 11.10 -0.08 2.67
N ILE A 8 10.30 -0.22 3.74
CA ILE A 8 8.93 -0.69 3.59
C ILE A 8 8.11 0.29 2.76
N ASP A 9 8.23 1.58 3.08
CA ASP A 9 7.55 2.63 2.37
C ASP A 9 7.91 2.60 0.88
N ASP A 10 9.20 2.54 0.59
CA ASP A 10 9.70 2.55 -0.78
C ASP A 10 9.22 1.33 -1.57
N GLN A 11 9.24 0.16 -0.95
CA GLN A 11 8.80 -1.07 -1.62
C GLN A 11 7.31 -1.02 -1.97
N ILE A 12 6.49 -0.54 -1.04
CA ILE A 12 5.05 -0.42 -1.28
C ILE A 12 4.81 0.58 -2.39
N GLU A 13 5.47 1.71 -2.35
CA GLU A 13 5.29 2.74 -3.36
C GLU A 13 5.68 2.25 -4.75
N LYS A 14 6.77 1.50 -4.86
CA LYS A 14 7.21 0.95 -6.14
C LYS A 14 6.16 0.01 -6.73
N GLN A 15 5.54 -0.80 -5.90
CA GLN A 15 4.52 -1.72 -6.36
C GLN A 15 3.25 -0.98 -6.78
N ILE A 16 2.88 0.06 -6.03
CA ILE A 16 1.76 0.90 -6.42
C ILE A 16 2.02 1.53 -7.78
N ALA A 17 3.21 2.08 -7.97
CA ALA A 17 3.58 2.69 -9.25
C ALA A 17 3.49 1.69 -10.38
N TYR A 18 3.95 0.47 -10.15
CA TYR A 18 3.88 -0.59 -11.16
C TYR A 18 2.44 -0.87 -11.57
N PHE A 19 1.57 -1.09 -10.60
CA PHE A 19 0.17 -1.42 -10.91
C PHE A 19 -0.55 -0.26 -11.58
N VAL A 20 -0.26 0.97 -11.18
CA VAL A 20 -0.91 2.13 -11.77
C VAL A 20 -0.41 2.38 -13.20
N LYS A 21 0.90 2.30 -13.41
CA LYS A 21 1.50 2.66 -14.70
C LYS A 21 1.44 1.52 -15.69
N GLU A 22 1.77 0.31 -15.26
CA GLU A 22 1.83 -0.84 -16.18
C GLU A 22 0.48 -1.52 -16.36
N LYS A 23 -0.28 -1.65 -15.28
CA LYS A 23 -1.58 -2.30 -15.34
C LYS A 23 -2.72 -1.30 -15.48
N LYS A 24 -2.43 0.01 -15.40
CA LYS A 24 -3.40 1.09 -15.57
C LYS A 24 -4.59 0.96 -14.62
N LEU A 25 -4.32 0.57 -13.40
CA LEU A 25 -5.36 0.42 -12.39
C LEU A 25 -5.63 1.74 -11.71
N SER A 26 -6.90 2.00 -11.41
CA SER A 26 -7.31 3.20 -10.68
C SER A 26 -7.76 2.89 -9.26
N TYR A 27 -7.68 1.63 -8.84
CA TYR A 27 -8.07 1.20 -7.50
C TYR A 27 -7.14 0.10 -7.04
N LEU A 28 -6.65 0.22 -5.80
CA LEU A 28 -5.81 -0.79 -5.18
C LEU A 28 -6.24 -0.96 -3.73
N LYS A 29 -6.26 -2.21 -3.27
CA LYS A 29 -6.48 -2.53 -1.87
C LYS A 29 -5.23 -3.21 -1.35
N LEU A 30 -4.67 -2.66 -0.28
CA LEU A 30 -3.47 -3.22 0.34
C LEU A 30 -3.86 -3.99 1.59
N ARG A 31 -3.37 -5.21 1.71
CA ARG A 31 -3.45 -5.99 2.94
C ARG A 31 -2.08 -6.06 3.56
N VAL A 32 -1.95 -5.51 4.74
CA VAL A 32 -0.67 -5.42 5.44
C VAL A 32 -0.88 -5.75 6.92
N SER A 33 0.21 -6.01 7.63
CA SER A 33 0.13 -6.25 9.06
C SER A 33 -0.44 -5.02 9.77
N PRO A 34 -1.04 -5.18 10.96
CA PRO A 34 -1.57 -4.03 11.68
C PRO A 34 -0.53 -2.94 11.94
N VAL A 35 0.72 -3.33 12.16
CA VAL A 35 1.81 -2.36 12.40
C VAL A 35 2.03 -1.50 11.15
N VAL A 36 2.11 -2.13 9.98
CA VAL A 36 2.32 -1.41 8.73
C VAL A 36 1.09 -0.59 8.38
N ALA A 37 -0.11 -1.11 8.64
CA ALA A 37 -1.34 -0.37 8.38
C ALA A 37 -1.37 0.92 9.20
N ALA A 38 -1.00 0.84 10.47
CA ALA A 38 -0.94 2.02 11.33
C ALA A 38 0.09 3.03 10.81
N PHE A 39 1.24 2.54 10.37
CA PHE A 39 2.29 3.40 9.83
C PHE A 39 1.81 4.14 8.56
N VAL A 40 1.15 3.43 7.67
CA VAL A 40 0.69 4.02 6.40
C VAL A 40 -0.43 5.03 6.62
N LYS A 41 -1.26 4.82 7.64
CA LYS A 41 -2.38 5.72 7.94
C LYS A 41 -2.01 6.84 8.91
N LYS A 42 -0.80 6.82 9.44
CA LYS A 42 -0.40 7.78 10.47
C LYS A 42 -0.22 9.18 9.89
N GLY A 43 -0.63 10.17 10.67
CA GLY A 43 -0.40 11.57 10.35
C GLY A 43 -1.37 12.12 9.32
N PHE A 44 -1.20 13.41 9.00
CA PHE A 44 -2.00 14.10 8.01
C PHE A 44 -1.11 15.10 7.28
N PRO A 45 -0.95 14.96 5.98
CA PRO A 45 -1.49 13.86 5.16
C PRO A 45 -0.75 12.55 5.44
N SER A 46 -1.51 11.44 5.44
CA SER A 46 -0.91 10.13 5.62
C SER A 46 -0.21 9.68 4.34
N LEU A 47 0.62 8.64 4.44
CA LEU A 47 1.25 8.08 3.25
C LEU A 47 0.22 7.62 2.24
N ARG A 48 -0.87 7.00 2.73
CA ARG A 48 -1.94 6.57 1.85
C ARG A 48 -2.51 7.74 1.05
N THR A 49 -2.78 8.84 1.71
CA THR A 49 -3.32 10.03 1.05
C THR A 49 -2.32 10.58 0.02
N ARG A 50 -1.05 10.62 0.39
CA ARG A 50 -0.01 11.13 -0.51
C ARG A 50 0.11 10.27 -1.76
N TRP A 51 0.05 8.96 -1.60
CA TRP A 51 0.08 8.06 -2.76
C TRP A 51 -1.14 8.22 -3.64
N MET A 52 -2.31 8.41 -3.04
CA MET A 52 -3.55 8.60 -3.80
C MET A 52 -3.45 9.84 -4.69
N PHE A 53 -2.91 10.93 -4.16
CA PHE A 53 -2.72 12.13 -4.96
C PHE A 53 -1.62 11.97 -6.00
N LYS A 54 -0.52 11.34 -5.62
CA LYS A 54 0.63 11.19 -6.51
C LYS A 54 0.31 10.33 -7.72
N TYR A 55 -0.40 9.24 -7.51
CA TYR A 55 -0.69 8.29 -8.58
C TYR A 55 -2.12 8.36 -9.08
N ARG A 56 -2.92 9.22 -8.52
CA ARG A 56 -4.32 9.38 -8.89
C ARG A 56 -5.04 8.03 -8.87
N CYS A 57 -4.78 7.25 -7.85
CA CYS A 57 -5.32 5.91 -7.69
C CYS A 57 -5.96 5.83 -6.31
N ARG A 58 -7.15 5.27 -6.25
CA ARG A 58 -7.81 5.07 -4.96
C ARG A 58 -7.13 3.92 -4.24
N ILE A 59 -6.64 4.19 -3.04
CA ILE A 59 -5.90 3.22 -2.26
C ILE A 59 -6.62 2.97 -0.94
N ARG A 60 -6.95 1.70 -0.68
CA ARG A 60 -7.52 1.29 0.60
C ARG A 60 -6.50 0.43 1.32
N VAL A 61 -6.46 0.56 2.64
CA VAL A 61 -5.53 -0.19 3.47
C VAL A 61 -6.33 -1.02 4.46
N ALA A 62 -6.10 -2.31 4.45
CA ALA A 62 -6.73 -3.24 5.39
C ALA A 62 -5.64 -3.90 6.22
N SER A 63 -5.87 -4.01 7.52
CA SER A 63 -4.94 -4.72 8.38
C SER A 63 -5.31 -6.20 8.41
N ASP A 64 -4.29 -7.06 8.43
CA ASP A 64 -4.48 -8.50 8.41
C ASP A 64 -3.44 -9.14 9.32
N ASN A 65 -3.91 -9.78 10.40
CA ASN A 65 -3.03 -10.40 11.38
C ASN A 65 -2.27 -11.59 10.82
N THR A 66 -2.77 -12.18 9.74
CA THR A 66 -2.12 -13.34 9.13
C THR A 66 -1.02 -12.96 8.16
N THR A 67 -0.94 -11.67 7.83
CA THR A 67 0.10 -11.16 6.93
C THR A 67 1.39 -10.94 7.68
N GLY A 68 2.52 -11.35 7.10
CA GLY A 68 3.82 -11.09 7.70
C GLY A 68 4.08 -9.60 7.87
N ILE A 69 4.95 -9.25 8.81
CA ILE A 69 5.18 -7.85 9.18
C ILE A 69 5.57 -7.00 7.97
N ILE A 70 6.41 -7.53 7.09
CA ILE A 70 6.89 -6.80 5.93
C ILE A 70 6.17 -7.21 4.64
N GLU A 71 5.21 -8.13 4.75
CA GLU A 71 4.50 -8.63 3.59
C GLU A 71 3.37 -7.69 3.22
N THR A 72 3.23 -7.41 1.94
CA THR A 72 2.16 -6.57 1.43
C THR A 72 1.45 -7.31 0.30
N ARG A 73 0.13 -7.38 0.38
CA ARG A 73 -0.66 -8.00 -0.67
C ARG A 73 -1.54 -6.94 -1.32
N PHE A 74 -1.66 -7.02 -2.62
CA PHE A 74 -2.44 -6.08 -3.40
C PHE A 74 -3.64 -6.78 -4.01
N PHE A 75 -4.79 -6.12 -3.94
CA PHE A 75 -6.05 -6.65 -4.45
C PHE A 75 -6.73 -5.61 -5.33
N ASN A 76 -7.53 -6.08 -6.28
CA ASN A 76 -8.30 -5.19 -7.13
C ASN A 76 -9.67 -4.89 -6.49
N ARG A 77 -10.54 -4.23 -7.25
CA ARG A 77 -11.86 -3.84 -6.77
C ARG A 77 -12.74 -5.04 -6.45
N GLU A 78 -12.52 -6.16 -7.10
CA GLU A 78 -13.26 -7.39 -6.89
C GLU A 78 -12.63 -8.29 -5.83
N ASP A 79 -11.65 -7.78 -5.07
CA ASP A 79 -10.92 -8.52 -4.04
C ASP A 79 -10.11 -9.68 -4.60
N GLU A 80 -9.72 -9.61 -5.86
CA GLU A 80 -8.83 -10.58 -6.45
C GLU A 80 -7.39 -10.15 -6.24
N GLU A 81 -6.55 -11.08 -5.80
CA GLU A 81 -5.15 -10.74 -5.53
C GLU A 81 -4.41 -10.45 -6.83
N LEU A 82 -3.68 -9.34 -6.81
CA LEU A 82 -2.86 -8.93 -7.94
C LEU A 82 -1.44 -9.46 -7.77
N ILE A 83 -0.88 -9.98 -8.83
CA ILE A 83 0.46 -10.54 -8.82
C ILE A 83 1.38 -9.72 -9.72
#